data_bd03992d9d0545e972ba59f18ffba198
#
_entry.id   bd03992d9d0545e972ba59f18ffba198
#
_cell.length_a   1.000
_cell.length_b   1.000
_cell.length_c   1.000
_cell.angle_alpha   90.00
_cell.angle_beta   90.00
_cell.angle_gamma   90.00
#
_symmetry.space_group_name_H-M   'P 1'
#
loop_
_entity.id
_entity.type
_entity.pdbx_description
1 polymer ?
#
loop_
_entity_poly.entity_id
_entity_poly.type
_entity_poly.pdbx_seq_one_letter_code
_entity_poly.pdbx_strand_id
1 'polypeptide(L)'
;MSYFKNLFNGLLSGLKGNNKEAPFYYWEEYSCMSALVPENYSLTEEVFVNIEALDGIKIKYKKLPHKKTAGKLVISYERKDFEVGFFLGDFPVHEMRHWEQQYFTEENKEKISSVKKSLNIFMKFEGNSQKCYYLQLKLIYAMIPEMVALFDESAKKLLNKKWVELAVKSNLLPDPINLFSIHAVYDKNEVWLHTTWIV
;
A
#
# COMPACT_ATOMS: atom_id res chain seq x y z
N MET A 1 -15.28 -2.75 -2.32
CA MET A 1 -14.57 -2.98 -3.61
C MET A 1 -14.81 -1.92 -4.70
N SER A 2 -15.98 -1.29 -4.76
CA SER A 2 -16.33 -0.35 -5.84
C SER A 2 -15.59 1.00 -5.77
N TYR A 3 -15.33 1.55 -4.59
CA TYR A 3 -14.80 2.90 -4.40
C TYR A 3 -13.35 3.04 -4.86
N PHE A 4 -12.46 2.19 -4.38
CA PHE A 4 -11.04 2.20 -4.75
C PHE A 4 -10.83 1.94 -6.25
N LYS A 5 -11.66 1.07 -6.82
CA LYS A 5 -11.65 0.75 -8.24
C LYS A 5 -11.91 1.98 -9.12
N ASN A 6 -12.91 2.79 -8.76
CA ASN A 6 -13.25 4.00 -9.51
C ASN A 6 -12.19 5.09 -9.36
N LEU A 7 -11.60 5.22 -8.18
CA LEU A 7 -10.55 6.20 -7.91
C LEU A 7 -9.26 5.87 -8.70
N PHE A 8 -8.86 4.60 -8.71
CA PHE A 8 -7.67 4.13 -9.43
C PHE A 8 -7.82 4.23 -10.95
N ASN A 9 -8.98 3.87 -11.48
CA ASN A 9 -9.29 4.05 -12.90
C ASN A 9 -9.22 5.53 -13.31
N GLY A 10 -9.69 6.45 -12.45
CA GLY A 10 -9.52 7.88 -12.65
C GLY A 10 -8.05 8.33 -12.64
N LEU A 11 -7.22 7.73 -11.80
CA LEU A 11 -5.79 8.04 -11.70
C LEU A 11 -5.02 7.53 -12.93
N LEU A 12 -5.28 6.30 -13.34
CA LEU A 12 -4.64 5.70 -14.53
C LEU A 12 -5.09 6.37 -15.82
N SER A 13 -6.35 6.79 -15.94
CA SER A 13 -6.84 7.53 -17.11
C SER A 13 -6.23 8.93 -17.22
N GLY A 14 -5.93 9.57 -16.10
CA GLY A 14 -5.18 10.83 -16.06
C GLY A 14 -3.69 10.69 -16.37
N LEU A 15 -3.12 9.49 -16.25
CA LEU A 15 -1.72 9.17 -16.53
C LEU A 15 -1.49 8.64 -17.96
N LYS A 16 -2.50 8.01 -18.55
CA LYS A 16 -2.53 7.58 -19.94
C LYS A 16 -3.45 8.54 -20.71
N GLY A 17 -2.88 9.38 -21.54
CA GLY A 17 -3.68 10.22 -22.44
C GLY A 17 -4.73 9.39 -23.19
N ASN A 18 -5.98 9.81 -23.09
CA ASN A 18 -7.14 9.46 -23.96
C ASN A 18 -7.46 8.00 -24.33
N ASN A 19 -7.07 6.99 -23.60
CA ASN A 19 -7.57 5.64 -23.86
C ASN A 19 -8.71 5.29 -22.89
N LYS A 20 -9.89 5.12 -23.47
CA LYS A 20 -11.13 4.65 -22.85
C LYS A 20 -10.89 3.28 -22.22
N GLU A 21 -11.34 3.16 -20.94
CA GLU A 21 -11.47 1.92 -20.17
C GLU A 21 -10.20 1.08 -20.05
N ALA A 22 -9.46 1.28 -18.97
CA ALA A 22 -8.48 0.28 -18.53
C ALA A 22 -9.26 -1.00 -18.15
N PRO A 23 -8.98 -2.15 -18.80
CA PRO A 23 -9.71 -3.37 -18.54
C PRO A 23 -9.46 -3.87 -17.10
N PHE A 24 -10.44 -4.60 -16.57
CA PHE A 24 -10.54 -5.15 -15.21
C PHE A 24 -9.31 -5.91 -14.71
N TYR A 25 -8.43 -6.35 -15.60
CA TYR A 25 -7.27 -7.21 -15.36
C TYR A 25 -6.05 -6.50 -14.77
N TYR A 26 -5.99 -5.17 -14.74
CA TYR A 26 -4.82 -4.44 -14.24
C TYR A 26 -4.61 -4.51 -12.72
N TRP A 27 -5.64 -4.88 -11.95
CA TRP A 27 -5.55 -4.95 -10.49
C TRP A 27 -4.78 -6.16 -9.98
N GLU A 28 -4.76 -7.24 -10.76
CA GLU A 28 -4.07 -8.48 -10.40
C GLU A 28 -2.54 -8.34 -10.51
N GLU A 29 -2.07 -7.30 -11.21
CA GLU A 29 -0.64 -7.06 -11.43
C GLU A 29 0.01 -6.11 -10.42
N TYR A 30 -0.79 -5.42 -9.57
CA TYR A 30 -0.28 -4.42 -8.65
C TYR A 30 -0.57 -4.80 -7.20
N SER A 31 0.47 -4.78 -6.37
CA SER A 31 0.29 -4.75 -4.93
C SER A 31 -0.25 -3.37 -4.52
N CYS A 32 -1.28 -3.35 -3.70
CA CYS A 32 -1.88 -2.16 -3.14
C CYS A 32 -1.74 -2.16 -1.62
N MET A 33 -1.16 -1.10 -1.08
CA MET A 33 -1.08 -0.86 0.35
C MET A 33 -1.58 0.53 0.68
N SER A 34 -2.36 0.65 1.76
CA SER A 34 -2.98 1.89 2.22
C SER A 34 -2.42 2.27 3.59
N ALA A 35 -1.50 3.24 3.63
CA ALA A 35 -1.01 3.78 4.89
C ALA A 35 -2.05 4.73 5.50
N LEU A 36 -2.54 4.39 6.70
CA LEU A 36 -3.47 5.21 7.45
C LEU A 36 -2.72 6.42 8.01
N VAL A 37 -3.16 7.62 7.63
CA VAL A 37 -2.43 8.85 7.94
C VAL A 37 -3.17 9.71 8.96
N PRO A 38 -2.44 10.52 9.77
CA PRO A 38 -3.05 11.55 10.61
C PRO A 38 -3.93 12.50 9.78
N GLU A 39 -4.94 13.10 10.40
CA GLU A 39 -5.91 13.98 9.70
C GLU A 39 -5.23 15.19 9.04
N ASN A 40 -4.17 15.71 9.67
CA ASN A 40 -3.38 16.84 9.18
C ASN A 40 -2.28 16.47 8.17
N TYR A 41 -2.16 15.20 7.79
CA TYR A 41 -1.17 14.77 6.82
C TYR A 41 -1.40 15.43 5.46
N SER A 42 -0.32 15.90 4.86
CA SER A 42 -0.31 16.47 3.51
C SER A 42 0.85 15.92 2.69
N LEU A 43 0.59 15.60 1.44
CA LEU A 43 1.59 15.12 0.52
C LEU A 43 2.46 16.28 0.05
N THR A 44 3.77 16.23 0.30
CA THR A 44 4.75 17.26 -0.08
C THR A 44 5.89 16.66 -0.90
N GLU A 45 6.74 17.51 -1.49
CA GLU A 45 7.96 17.08 -2.19
C GLU A 45 8.96 16.37 -1.26
N GLU A 46 8.83 16.54 0.05
CA GLU A 46 9.69 15.89 1.06
C GLU A 46 9.65 14.36 0.98
N VAL A 47 8.50 13.80 0.56
CA VAL A 47 8.40 12.34 0.36
C VAL A 47 9.45 11.80 -0.62
N PHE A 48 9.83 12.59 -1.63
CA PHE A 48 10.85 12.17 -2.60
C PHE A 48 12.27 12.25 -1.99
N VAL A 49 12.50 13.25 -1.14
CA VAL A 49 13.78 13.38 -0.42
C VAL A 49 13.99 12.19 0.51
N ASN A 50 12.93 11.80 1.24
CA ASN A 50 12.97 10.65 2.13
C ASN A 50 13.19 9.33 1.37
N ILE A 51 12.59 9.18 0.18
CA ILE A 51 12.81 8.01 -0.67
C ILE A 51 14.25 7.97 -1.21
N GLU A 52 14.79 9.12 -1.66
CA GLU A 52 16.16 9.21 -2.16
C GLU A 52 17.22 8.94 -1.08
N ALA A 53 16.85 9.10 0.20
CA ALA A 53 17.71 8.76 1.34
C ALA A 53 17.79 7.26 1.63
N LEU A 54 16.93 6.43 1.01
CA LEU A 54 16.95 4.98 1.18
C LEU A 54 18.12 4.36 0.40
N ASP A 55 18.89 3.51 1.09
CA ASP A 55 20.03 2.85 0.49
C ASP A 55 19.63 1.97 -0.72
N GLY A 56 20.41 2.10 -1.78
CA GLY A 56 20.22 1.35 -3.03
C GLY A 56 19.04 1.81 -3.90
N ILE A 57 18.32 2.86 -3.51
CA ILE A 57 17.21 3.43 -4.30
C ILE A 57 17.66 4.69 -5.02
N LYS A 58 17.28 4.78 -6.30
CA LYS A 58 17.48 5.97 -7.13
C LYS A 58 16.17 6.34 -7.82
N ILE A 59 15.70 7.57 -7.64
CA ILE A 59 14.55 8.09 -8.38
C ILE A 59 14.98 8.46 -9.80
N LYS A 60 14.37 7.81 -10.81
CA LYS A 60 14.55 8.12 -12.24
C LYS A 60 13.54 9.13 -12.75
N TYR A 61 12.35 9.09 -12.21
CA TYR A 61 11.23 9.96 -12.57
C TYR A 61 10.36 10.22 -11.38
N LYS A 62 9.90 11.46 -11.22
CA LYS A 62 8.91 11.83 -10.20
C LYS A 62 7.94 12.88 -10.73
N LYS A 63 6.68 12.75 -10.35
CA LYS A 63 5.63 13.72 -10.67
C LYS A 63 4.66 13.84 -9.50
N LEU A 64 4.53 15.05 -8.97
CA LEU A 64 3.52 15.41 -8.00
C LEU A 64 2.67 16.53 -8.60
N PRO A 65 1.39 16.28 -8.95
CA PRO A 65 0.51 17.30 -9.51
C PRO A 65 0.25 18.45 -8.54
N HIS A 66 -0.16 19.60 -9.05
CA HIS A 66 -0.43 20.81 -8.25
C HIS A 66 -1.41 20.60 -7.09
N LYS A 67 -2.40 19.72 -7.23
CA LYS A 67 -3.35 19.38 -6.15
C LYS A 67 -2.72 18.57 -5.02
N LYS A 68 -1.51 18.05 -5.20
CA LYS A 68 -0.76 17.26 -4.19
C LYS A 68 -1.58 16.13 -3.55
N THR A 69 -2.54 15.57 -4.28
CA THR A 69 -3.36 14.45 -3.80
C THR A 69 -2.95 13.12 -4.42
N ALA A 70 -2.17 13.14 -5.49
CA ALA A 70 -1.71 11.94 -6.16
C ALA A 70 -0.34 12.19 -6.79
N GLY A 71 0.39 11.12 -7.08
CA GLY A 71 1.68 11.21 -7.75
C GLY A 71 2.12 9.90 -8.36
N LYS A 72 3.20 9.99 -9.12
CA LYS A 72 3.87 8.84 -9.72
C LYS A 72 5.37 9.01 -9.59
N LEU A 73 6.08 7.91 -9.33
CA LEU A 73 7.53 7.86 -9.42
C LEU A 73 7.97 6.57 -10.13
N VAL A 74 9.16 6.62 -10.70
CA VAL A 74 9.90 5.46 -11.17
C VAL A 74 11.19 5.41 -10.40
N ILE A 75 11.42 4.32 -9.71
CA ILE A 75 12.64 4.09 -8.95
C ILE A 75 13.47 2.98 -9.58
N SER A 76 14.79 3.06 -9.46
CA SER A 76 15.71 1.97 -9.74
C SER A 76 16.18 1.37 -8.43
N TYR A 77 16.06 0.05 -8.28
CA TYR A 77 16.52 -0.73 -7.13
C TYR A 77 17.04 -2.08 -7.61
N GLU A 78 18.21 -2.54 -7.14
CA GLU A 78 18.87 -3.78 -7.58
C GLU A 78 18.91 -3.95 -9.13
N ARG A 79 19.19 -2.87 -9.87
CA ARG A 79 19.24 -2.81 -11.35
C ARG A 79 17.89 -3.05 -12.06
N LYS A 80 16.78 -2.99 -11.34
CA LYS A 80 15.42 -3.04 -11.90
C LYS A 80 14.73 -1.70 -11.68
N ASP A 81 13.80 -1.39 -12.56
CA ASP A 81 12.98 -0.21 -12.46
C ASP A 81 11.57 -0.59 -12.00
N PHE A 82 11.04 0.15 -11.04
CA PHE A 82 9.70 -0.07 -10.49
C PHE A 82 8.87 1.19 -10.67
N GLU A 83 7.68 1.01 -11.22
CA GLU A 83 6.67 2.06 -11.25
C GLU A 83 5.87 2.04 -9.95
N VAL A 84 5.76 3.21 -9.31
CA VAL A 84 5.01 3.41 -8.08
C VAL A 84 4.02 4.55 -8.27
N GLY A 85 2.75 4.24 -8.15
CA GLY A 85 1.68 5.23 -8.10
C GLY A 85 1.23 5.41 -6.65
N PHE A 86 0.81 6.63 -6.29
CA PHE A 86 0.27 6.89 -4.96
C PHE A 86 -0.79 7.98 -5.01
N PHE A 87 -1.77 7.89 -4.11
CA PHE A 87 -2.75 8.96 -3.92
C PHE A 87 -3.26 9.04 -2.48
N LEU A 88 -3.51 10.26 -2.03
CA LEU A 88 -4.15 10.56 -0.75
C LEU A 88 -5.67 10.60 -0.96
N GLY A 89 -6.41 9.80 -0.24
CA GLY A 89 -7.87 9.69 -0.34
C GLY A 89 -8.52 9.40 1.00
N ASP A 90 -9.85 9.39 0.99
CA ASP A 90 -10.64 8.98 2.15
C ASP A 90 -10.50 7.48 2.39
N PHE A 91 -10.56 7.07 3.64
CA PHE A 91 -10.41 5.69 4.05
C PHE A 91 -11.71 5.14 4.67
N PRO A 92 -12.31 4.08 4.08
CA PRO A 92 -13.54 3.49 4.58
C PRO A 92 -13.29 2.55 5.76
N VAL A 93 -13.11 3.11 6.95
CA VAL A 93 -12.79 2.35 8.20
C VAL A 93 -13.78 1.20 8.49
N HIS A 94 -15.05 1.35 8.08
CA HIS A 94 -16.07 0.35 8.33
C HIS A 94 -15.86 -0.99 7.61
N GLU A 95 -15.06 -1.01 6.54
CA GLU A 95 -14.75 -2.23 5.79
C GLU A 95 -13.68 -3.09 6.48
N MET A 96 -12.95 -2.54 7.46
CA MET A 96 -11.84 -3.21 8.13
C MET A 96 -12.24 -4.21 9.23
N ARG A 97 -13.51 -4.28 9.63
CA ARG A 97 -13.94 -5.10 10.77
C ARG A 97 -13.66 -6.60 10.61
N HIS A 98 -13.47 -7.06 9.40
CA HIS A 98 -13.28 -8.46 9.04
C HIS A 98 -11.84 -8.82 8.67
N TRP A 99 -10.89 -7.89 8.85
CA TRP A 99 -9.53 -8.07 8.41
C TRP A 99 -8.64 -8.60 9.51
N GLU A 100 -7.65 -9.39 9.15
CA GLU A 100 -6.68 -9.91 10.10
C GLU A 100 -5.92 -8.76 10.76
N GLN A 101 -6.04 -8.66 12.08
CA GLN A 101 -5.36 -7.65 12.90
C GLN A 101 -4.28 -8.32 13.73
N GLN A 102 -3.03 -8.14 13.33
CA GLN A 102 -1.90 -8.67 14.07
C GLN A 102 -1.29 -7.61 14.99
N TYR A 103 -1.10 -7.98 16.26
CA TYR A 103 -0.37 -7.18 17.25
C TYR A 103 -0.98 -5.79 17.56
N PHE A 104 -2.31 -5.67 17.55
CA PHE A 104 -2.98 -4.43 17.91
C PHE A 104 -3.45 -4.44 19.36
N THR A 105 -3.12 -3.35 20.08
CA THR A 105 -3.72 -3.01 21.39
C THR A 105 -5.06 -2.31 21.17
N GLU A 106 -5.90 -2.22 22.22
CA GLU A 106 -7.16 -1.47 22.13
C GLU A 106 -6.90 0.01 21.79
N GLU A 107 -5.85 0.62 22.34
CA GLU A 107 -5.44 1.99 22.01
C GLU A 107 -5.14 2.15 20.51
N ASN A 108 -4.47 1.16 19.89
CA ASN A 108 -4.24 1.19 18.44
C ASN A 108 -5.54 1.08 17.64
N LYS A 109 -6.48 0.26 18.09
CA LYS A 109 -7.79 0.11 17.43
C LYS A 109 -8.60 1.40 17.49
N GLU A 110 -8.58 2.09 18.64
CA GLU A 110 -9.22 3.40 18.79
C GLU A 110 -8.61 4.44 17.84
N LYS A 111 -7.28 4.52 17.76
CA LYS A 111 -6.60 5.41 16.82
C LYS A 111 -6.98 5.10 15.37
N ILE A 112 -7.00 3.83 14.98
CA ILE A 112 -7.38 3.41 13.64
C ILE A 112 -8.83 3.79 13.33
N SER A 113 -9.76 3.60 14.30
CA SER A 113 -11.17 3.92 14.11
C SER A 113 -11.43 5.41 13.87
N SER A 114 -10.52 6.28 14.31
CA SER A 114 -10.59 7.73 14.12
C SER A 114 -9.99 8.21 12.79
N VAL A 115 -9.27 7.36 12.07
CA VAL A 115 -8.62 7.73 10.81
C VAL A 115 -9.66 7.92 9.71
N LYS A 116 -9.51 9.00 8.96
CA LYS A 116 -10.40 9.34 7.83
C LYS A 116 -9.70 9.28 6.47
N LYS A 117 -8.37 9.25 6.47
CA LYS A 117 -7.56 9.34 5.25
C LYS A 117 -6.50 8.25 5.18
N SER A 118 -6.17 7.85 3.97
CA SER A 118 -5.02 7.00 3.69
C SER A 118 -4.21 7.52 2.51
N LEU A 119 -2.90 7.28 2.54
CA LEU A 119 -2.07 7.32 1.35
C LEU A 119 -2.02 5.91 0.77
N ASN A 120 -2.62 5.76 -0.41
CA ASN A 120 -2.69 4.49 -1.13
C ASN A 120 -1.51 4.40 -2.08
N ILE A 121 -0.76 3.30 -2.03
CA ILE A 121 0.48 3.10 -2.78
C ILE A 121 0.38 1.81 -3.57
N PHE A 122 0.62 1.93 -4.88
CA PHE A 122 0.53 0.85 -5.86
C PHE A 122 1.91 0.60 -6.43
N MET A 123 2.33 -0.66 -6.45
CA MET A 123 3.59 -1.06 -7.06
C MET A 123 3.41 -2.38 -7.80
N LYS A 124 3.85 -2.44 -9.05
CA LYS A 124 3.90 -3.70 -9.78
C LYS A 124 5.07 -4.52 -9.26
N PHE A 125 4.79 -5.78 -8.87
CA PHE A 125 5.85 -6.70 -8.46
C PHE A 125 6.43 -7.41 -9.68
N GLU A 126 7.75 -7.37 -9.79
CA GLU A 126 8.49 -8.01 -10.87
C GLU A 126 9.60 -8.89 -10.30
N GLY A 127 9.44 -10.20 -10.46
CA GLY A 127 10.42 -11.21 -10.01
C GLY A 127 10.12 -11.71 -8.60
N ASN A 128 11.02 -11.48 -7.63
CA ASN A 128 10.86 -12.00 -6.27
C ASN A 128 9.87 -11.17 -5.47
N SER A 129 8.66 -11.70 -5.24
CA SER A 129 7.57 -11.01 -4.54
C SER A 129 7.95 -10.58 -3.12
N GLN A 130 8.75 -11.38 -2.40
CA GLN A 130 9.21 -11.05 -1.05
C GLN A 130 10.11 -9.81 -1.03
N LYS A 131 11.02 -9.70 -2.01
CA LYS A 131 11.86 -8.50 -2.18
C LYS A 131 11.04 -7.28 -2.59
N CYS A 132 10.08 -7.45 -3.50
CA CYS A 132 9.20 -6.39 -3.94
C CYS A 132 8.32 -5.89 -2.79
N TYR A 133 7.78 -6.80 -2.00
CA TYR A 133 7.02 -6.48 -0.79
C TYR A 133 7.86 -5.65 0.19
N TYR A 134 9.08 -6.11 0.46
CA TYR A 134 10.00 -5.39 1.35
C TYR A 134 10.36 -4.00 0.81
N LEU A 135 10.60 -3.88 -0.49
CA LEU A 135 10.82 -2.59 -1.14
C LEU A 135 9.61 -1.67 -0.98
N GLN A 136 8.40 -2.18 -1.20
CA GLN A 136 7.16 -1.39 -1.04
C GLN A 136 7.00 -0.92 0.41
N LEU A 137 7.28 -1.76 1.41
CA LEU A 137 7.27 -1.35 2.83
C LEU A 137 8.28 -0.23 3.12
N LYS A 138 9.50 -0.31 2.57
CA LYS A 138 10.52 0.74 2.71
C LYS A 138 10.05 2.06 2.12
N LEU A 139 9.48 2.04 0.92
CA LEU A 139 8.95 3.24 0.27
C LEU A 139 7.83 3.87 1.10
N ILE A 140 6.88 3.06 1.57
CA ILE A 140 5.77 3.54 2.40
C ILE A 140 6.28 4.18 3.68
N TYR A 141 7.18 3.50 4.38
CA TYR A 141 7.72 4.02 5.63
C TYR A 141 8.52 5.31 5.44
N ALA A 142 9.27 5.43 4.33
CA ALA A 142 9.99 6.66 4.00
C ALA A 142 9.04 7.82 3.66
N MET A 143 7.92 7.52 2.98
CA MET A 143 6.91 8.53 2.64
C MET A 143 6.13 8.98 3.88
N ILE A 144 5.83 8.07 4.82
CA ILE A 144 4.93 8.31 5.94
C ILE A 144 5.46 7.63 7.21
N PRO A 145 6.54 8.13 7.82
CA PRO A 145 7.08 7.54 9.05
C PRO A 145 6.11 7.67 10.24
N GLU A 146 5.18 8.63 10.19
CA GLU A 146 4.14 8.86 11.22
C GLU A 146 2.80 8.17 10.96
N MET A 147 2.72 7.22 10.02
CA MET A 147 1.49 6.47 9.77
C MET A 147 0.92 5.85 11.06
N VAL A 148 -0.40 5.72 11.14
CA VAL A 148 -1.10 5.07 12.26
C VAL A 148 -1.02 3.55 12.15
N ALA A 149 -1.26 3.04 10.96
CA ALA A 149 -1.18 1.63 10.60
C ALA A 149 -1.02 1.50 9.08
N LEU A 150 -0.68 0.32 8.60
CA LEU A 150 -0.61 0.00 7.18
C LEU A 150 -1.62 -1.11 6.86
N PHE A 151 -2.48 -0.85 5.89
CA PHE A 151 -3.42 -1.81 5.38
C PHE A 151 -2.89 -2.41 4.07
N ASP A 152 -2.62 -3.70 4.09
CA ASP A 152 -2.25 -4.48 2.91
C ASP A 152 -3.52 -5.02 2.26
N GLU A 153 -3.95 -4.38 1.18
CA GLU A 153 -5.17 -4.76 0.48
C GLU A 153 -5.04 -6.09 -0.27
N SER A 154 -3.84 -6.42 -0.71
CA SER A 154 -3.59 -7.65 -1.45
C SER A 154 -3.65 -8.87 -0.53
N ALA A 155 -3.02 -8.81 0.64
CA ALA A 155 -3.05 -9.87 1.64
C ALA A 155 -4.23 -9.77 2.62
N LYS A 156 -5.06 -8.71 2.55
CA LYS A 156 -6.16 -8.46 3.50
C LYS A 156 -5.69 -8.41 4.96
N LYS A 157 -4.58 -7.74 5.20
CA LYS A 157 -3.97 -7.59 6.52
C LYS A 157 -3.88 -6.14 6.96
N LEU A 158 -4.12 -5.91 8.24
CA LEU A 158 -3.79 -4.66 8.88
C LEU A 158 -2.49 -4.84 9.68
N LEU A 159 -1.47 -4.08 9.33
CA LEU A 159 -0.14 -4.16 9.90
C LEU A 159 0.07 -3.00 10.89
N ASN A 160 0.55 -3.32 12.08
CA ASN A 160 0.89 -2.32 13.09
C ASN A 160 2.10 -1.49 12.62
N LYS A 161 2.07 -0.18 12.85
CA LYS A 161 3.19 0.73 12.56
C LYS A 161 4.53 0.23 13.07
N LYS A 162 4.57 -0.23 14.33
CA LYS A 162 5.80 -0.73 14.94
C LYS A 162 6.35 -1.96 14.23
N TRP A 163 5.47 -2.84 13.76
CA TRP A 163 5.88 -3.98 12.96
C TRP A 163 6.50 -3.53 11.63
N VAL A 164 5.86 -2.58 10.93
CA VAL A 164 6.39 -2.01 9.67
C VAL A 164 7.76 -1.38 9.89
N GLU A 165 7.91 -0.59 10.95
CA GLU A 165 9.18 0.04 11.33
C GLU A 165 10.28 -1.00 11.57
N LEU A 166 10.00 -2.04 12.34
CA LEU A 166 10.95 -3.11 12.61
C LEU A 166 11.31 -3.90 11.33
N ALA A 167 10.32 -4.21 10.50
CA ALA A 167 10.54 -4.89 9.22
C ALA A 167 11.46 -4.07 8.31
N VAL A 168 11.24 -2.77 8.22
CA VAL A 168 12.03 -1.86 7.35
C VAL A 168 13.45 -1.65 7.89
N LYS A 169 13.60 -1.53 9.21
CA LYS A 169 14.91 -1.32 9.87
C LYS A 169 15.72 -2.62 10.00
N SER A 170 15.08 -3.78 9.89
CA SER A 170 15.80 -5.05 9.85
C SER A 170 16.47 -5.21 8.48
N ASN A 171 17.65 -5.82 8.46
CA ASN A 171 18.30 -6.19 7.19
C ASN A 171 17.82 -7.54 6.65
N LEU A 172 16.72 -8.07 7.21
CA LEU A 172 16.13 -9.34 6.85
C LEU A 172 14.86 -9.10 6.03
N LEU A 173 14.66 -9.92 5.01
CA LEU A 173 13.39 -9.91 4.29
C LEU A 173 12.25 -10.37 5.22
N PRO A 174 11.05 -9.77 5.14
CA PRO A 174 9.88 -10.25 5.86
C PRO A 174 9.62 -11.73 5.60
N ASP A 175 9.14 -12.44 6.61
CA ASP A 175 8.77 -13.85 6.46
C ASP A 175 7.71 -14.00 5.35
N PRO A 176 7.82 -15.01 4.45
CA PRO A 176 6.83 -15.27 3.41
C PRO A 176 5.38 -15.36 3.93
N ILE A 177 5.17 -15.76 5.18
CA ILE A 177 3.83 -15.77 5.80
C ILE A 177 3.15 -14.39 5.82
N ASN A 178 3.92 -13.31 5.72
CA ASN A 178 3.39 -11.96 5.65
C ASN A 178 2.84 -11.59 4.27
N LEU A 179 3.14 -12.39 3.24
CA LEU A 179 2.72 -12.16 1.86
C LEU A 179 1.33 -12.73 1.54
N PHE A 180 0.71 -13.45 2.46
CA PHE A 180 -0.63 -14.00 2.26
C PHE A 180 -1.43 -14.05 3.54
N SER A 181 -2.74 -14.16 3.41
CA SER A 181 -3.62 -14.52 4.52
C SER A 181 -4.54 -15.67 4.15
N ILE A 182 -5.00 -16.38 5.16
CA ILE A 182 -5.98 -17.44 5.03
C ILE A 182 -7.26 -16.95 5.71
N HIS A 183 -8.34 -16.88 4.94
CA HIS A 183 -9.65 -16.47 5.43
C HIS A 183 -10.59 -17.68 5.45
N ALA A 184 -11.32 -17.84 6.55
CA ALA A 184 -12.43 -18.77 6.64
C ALA A 184 -13.73 -18.06 6.26
N VAL A 185 -14.37 -18.51 5.20
CA VAL A 185 -15.69 -18.02 4.79
C VAL A 185 -16.73 -19.05 5.20
N TYR A 186 -17.71 -18.60 5.97
CA TYR A 186 -18.79 -19.45 6.46
C TYR A 186 -20.04 -19.23 5.61
N ASP A 187 -20.53 -20.30 4.99
CA ASP A 187 -21.83 -20.31 4.33
C ASP A 187 -22.67 -21.45 4.88
N LYS A 188 -23.77 -21.09 5.58
CA LYS A 188 -24.76 -21.98 6.19
C LYS A 188 -24.14 -23.15 6.98
N ASN A 189 -23.69 -24.22 6.30
CA ASN A 189 -23.14 -25.42 6.90
C ASN A 189 -21.74 -25.79 6.41
N GLU A 190 -21.11 -24.91 5.62
CA GLU A 190 -19.80 -25.18 5.02
C GLU A 190 -18.81 -24.11 5.40
N VAL A 191 -17.54 -24.49 5.53
CA VAL A 191 -16.42 -23.59 5.76
C VAL A 191 -15.49 -23.70 4.56
N TRP A 192 -15.33 -22.58 3.88
CA TRP A 192 -14.38 -22.45 2.76
C TRP A 192 -13.14 -21.74 3.24
N LEU A 193 -11.97 -22.34 3.01
CA LEU A 193 -10.69 -21.66 3.21
C LEU A 193 -10.29 -20.97 1.92
N HIS A 194 -10.12 -19.66 2.01
CA HIS A 194 -9.68 -18.83 0.91
C HIS A 194 -8.33 -18.22 1.24
N THR A 195 -7.37 -18.31 0.31
CA THR A 195 -6.08 -17.67 0.44
C THR A 195 -6.03 -16.42 -0.44
N THR A 196 -5.57 -15.30 0.12
CA THR A 196 -5.23 -14.11 -0.63
C THR A 196 -3.72 -13.94 -0.66
N TRP A 197 -3.19 -13.73 -1.86
CA TRP A 197 -1.75 -13.63 -2.11
C TRP A 197 -1.41 -12.24 -2.61
N ILE A 198 -0.21 -11.81 -2.30
CA ILE A 198 0.42 -10.69 -2.98
C ILE A 198 1.09 -11.28 -4.23
N VAL A 199 0.58 -10.94 -5.39
CA VAL A 199 1.09 -11.40 -6.68
C VAL A 199 2.32 -10.61 -7.09
#